data_c3d3288ce7c87433abb99c4457d9bf68
#
_entry.id   c3d3288ce7c87433abb99c4457d9bf68
#
_cell.length_a   1.000
_cell.length_b   1.000
_cell.length_c   1.000
_cell.angle_alpha   90.00
_cell.angle_beta   90.00
_cell.angle_gamma   90.00
#
_symmetry.space_group_name_H-M   'P 1'
#
loop_
_entity.id
_entity.type
_entity.pdbx_description
1 polymer ?
#
loop_
_entity_poly.entity_id
_entity_poly.type
_entity_poly.pdbx_seq_one_letter_code
_entity_poly.pdbx_strand_id
1 'polypeptide(L)'
;MGRRMIDWKRSARHGKLLAREFRIEENNNIVLAIDSGRLMCEPVDGVPKVDRAVTAALLSAFIALKGGDLVSLFSFDARPRVASGAVRGSPSFTMIQKRAAEVDYSTEETNFTLALTTLAARLDRRSLVIVFTDFVDPISAELMLRTVGRLTERHLVLFMLMRDVELETLADVAPAEPEDVARSVTAGDLLRQRQVVIGRLRLLGAHVIEADHQRLGPALVERYIQLKEENLL
;
A
#
# COMPACT_ATOMS: atom_id res chain seq x y z
N MET A 1 19.64 -5.13 32.03
CA MET A 1 18.62 -4.06 32.24
C MET A 1 19.30 -2.84 32.80
N GLY A 2 19.31 -1.73 32.08
CA GLY A 2 19.98 -0.50 32.52
C GLY A 2 19.19 0.22 33.60
N ARG A 3 19.89 0.71 34.65
CA ARG A 3 19.30 1.48 35.78
C ARG A 3 18.42 2.67 35.38
N ARG A 4 18.54 3.17 34.13
CA ARG A 4 17.75 4.31 33.60
C ARG A 4 16.30 3.98 33.21
N MET A 5 15.93 2.69 33.15
CA MET A 5 14.59 2.25 32.78
C MET A 5 13.64 2.02 33.96
N ILE A 6 14.14 2.12 35.22
CA ILE A 6 13.32 1.88 36.40
C ILE A 6 12.57 3.16 36.80
N ASP A 7 11.22 3.08 36.87
CA ASP A 7 10.40 4.14 37.42
C ASP A 7 10.38 4.04 38.96
N TRP A 8 11.37 4.66 39.60
CA TRP A 8 11.55 4.62 41.05
C TRP A 8 10.33 5.15 41.81
N LYS A 9 9.65 6.17 41.28
CA LYS A 9 8.50 6.79 41.93
C LYS A 9 7.27 5.84 41.92
N ARG A 10 7.02 5.17 40.82
CA ARG A 10 5.95 4.15 40.73
C ARG A 10 6.34 2.87 41.46
N SER A 11 7.58 2.45 41.38
CA SER A 11 8.09 1.26 42.08
C SER A 11 7.93 1.40 43.60
N ALA A 12 8.29 2.54 44.15
CA ALA A 12 8.11 2.83 45.58
C ALA A 12 6.64 2.83 46.03
N ARG A 13 5.75 3.31 45.16
CA ARG A 13 4.30 3.38 45.47
C ARG A 13 3.62 2.00 45.42
N HIS A 14 4.11 1.09 44.59
CA HIS A 14 3.49 -0.22 44.36
C HIS A 14 4.26 -1.39 44.96
N GLY A 15 5.40 -1.15 45.62
CA GLY A 15 6.21 -2.22 46.22
C GLY A 15 6.80 -3.24 45.24
N LYS A 16 6.81 -2.92 43.94
CA LYS A 16 7.31 -3.78 42.85
C LYS A 16 8.18 -2.96 41.90
N LEU A 17 9.25 -3.57 41.40
CA LEU A 17 10.09 -2.94 40.38
C LEU A 17 9.29 -2.73 39.08
N LEU A 18 8.97 -1.48 38.76
CA LEU A 18 8.31 -1.09 37.54
C LEU A 18 9.33 -0.42 36.61
N ALA A 19 9.46 -0.97 35.41
CA ALA A 19 10.28 -0.38 34.36
C ALA A 19 9.40 0.50 33.47
N ARG A 20 9.91 1.68 33.10
CA ARG A 20 9.35 2.45 31.98
C ARG A 20 9.81 1.82 30.68
N GLU A 21 8.90 1.27 29.94
CA GLU A 21 9.11 0.95 28.56
C GLU A 21 8.98 2.26 27.75
N PHE A 22 10.11 2.84 27.39
CA PHE A 22 10.10 3.93 26.40
C PHE A 22 9.85 3.27 25.05
N ARG A 23 8.61 3.26 24.59
CA ARG A 23 8.37 3.17 23.17
C ARG A 23 9.00 4.42 22.55
N ILE A 24 10.09 4.23 21.83
CA ILE A 24 10.60 5.28 20.95
C ILE A 24 9.42 5.53 20.00
N GLU A 25 8.83 6.71 20.06
CA GLU A 25 7.89 7.19 19.05
C GLU A 25 8.73 7.36 17.78
N GLU A 26 8.85 6.29 17.02
CA GLU A 26 9.45 6.34 15.71
C GLU A 26 8.46 7.10 14.83
N ASN A 27 8.79 8.34 14.52
CA ASN A 27 8.03 9.23 13.63
C ASN A 27 8.22 8.77 12.18
N ASN A 28 7.71 7.60 11.83
CA ASN A 28 7.82 7.08 10.49
C ASN A 28 7.01 7.94 9.52
N ASN A 29 7.52 8.13 8.33
CA ASN A 29 6.82 8.84 7.28
C ASN A 29 6.13 7.82 6.36
N ILE A 30 4.80 7.86 6.33
CA ILE A 30 3.97 6.92 5.57
C ILE A 30 3.27 7.70 4.46
N VAL A 31 3.44 7.22 3.25
CA VAL A 31 2.83 7.78 2.05
C VAL A 31 1.84 6.78 1.48
N LEU A 32 0.59 7.16 1.40
CA LEU A 32 -0.48 6.39 0.79
C LEU A 32 -0.61 6.87 -0.66
N ALA A 33 -0.03 6.11 -1.60
CA ALA A 33 -0.03 6.43 -3.02
C ALA A 33 -1.13 5.63 -3.72
N ILE A 34 -2.18 6.30 -4.17
CA ILE A 34 -3.38 5.69 -4.74
C ILE A 34 -3.39 5.94 -6.24
N ASP A 35 -3.30 4.87 -7.00
CA ASP A 35 -3.56 4.86 -8.43
C ASP A 35 -5.07 4.98 -8.67
N SER A 36 -5.48 5.92 -9.50
CA SER A 36 -6.87 6.15 -9.90
C SER A 36 -7.06 6.04 -11.42
N GLY A 37 -6.09 5.44 -12.11
CA GLY A 37 -6.17 5.20 -13.55
C GLY A 37 -7.21 4.15 -13.93
N ARG A 38 -7.36 3.92 -15.22
CA ARG A 38 -8.42 3.10 -15.82
C ARG A 38 -8.58 1.73 -15.15
N LEU A 39 -7.49 1.00 -14.91
CA LEU A 39 -7.55 -0.34 -14.30
C LEU A 39 -8.11 -0.32 -12.86
N MET A 40 -7.87 0.77 -12.13
CA MET A 40 -8.39 0.93 -10.77
C MET A 40 -9.85 1.35 -10.72
N CYS A 41 -10.43 1.78 -11.87
CA CYS A 41 -11.86 2.07 -11.98
C CYS A 41 -12.70 0.83 -12.28
N GLU A 42 -12.07 -0.31 -12.62
CA GLU A 42 -12.77 -1.58 -12.81
C GLU A 42 -13.40 -2.04 -11.49
N PRO A 43 -14.68 -2.47 -11.52
CA PRO A 43 -15.34 -2.95 -10.31
C PRO A 43 -14.88 -4.35 -9.92
N VAL A 44 -14.76 -4.59 -8.63
CA VAL A 44 -14.65 -5.92 -8.01
C VAL A 44 -15.83 -6.06 -7.06
N ASP A 45 -16.68 -7.03 -7.31
CA ASP A 45 -17.93 -7.23 -6.55
C ASP A 45 -18.76 -5.92 -6.48
N GLY A 46 -18.95 -5.29 -7.66
CA GLY A 46 -19.78 -4.10 -7.84
C GLY A 46 -19.21 -2.78 -7.32
N VAL A 47 -17.99 -2.77 -6.75
CA VAL A 47 -17.33 -1.56 -6.22
C VAL A 47 -15.99 -1.36 -6.92
N PRO A 48 -15.69 -0.16 -7.45
CA PRO A 48 -14.41 0.13 -8.09
C PRO A 48 -13.22 -0.18 -7.19
N LYS A 49 -12.13 -0.71 -7.77
CA LYS A 49 -10.89 -1.02 -7.03
C LYS A 49 -10.33 0.21 -6.31
N VAL A 50 -10.45 1.41 -6.90
CA VAL A 50 -9.98 2.66 -6.30
C VAL A 50 -10.71 2.97 -4.99
N ASP A 51 -12.03 2.74 -4.89
CA ASP A 51 -12.79 2.99 -3.66
C ASP A 51 -12.38 2.03 -2.53
N ARG A 52 -12.10 0.79 -2.89
CA ARG A 52 -11.56 -0.20 -1.96
C ARG A 52 -10.15 0.18 -1.49
N ALA A 53 -9.32 0.69 -2.41
CA ALA A 53 -7.99 1.20 -2.09
C ALA A 53 -8.06 2.42 -1.16
N VAL A 54 -8.95 3.38 -1.44
CA VAL A 54 -9.20 4.55 -0.57
C VAL A 54 -9.64 4.11 0.83
N THR A 55 -10.56 3.14 0.91
CA THR A 55 -11.03 2.61 2.20
C THR A 55 -9.88 1.97 2.99
N ALA A 56 -9.06 1.12 2.35
CA ALA A 56 -7.89 0.50 2.98
C ALA A 56 -6.83 1.53 3.40
N ALA A 57 -6.60 2.54 2.55
CA ALA A 57 -5.70 3.65 2.83
C ALA A 57 -6.15 4.46 4.05
N LEU A 58 -7.45 4.78 4.14
CA LEU A 58 -8.02 5.51 5.29
C LEU A 58 -7.92 4.71 6.60
N LEU A 59 -8.19 3.40 6.57
CA LEU A 59 -8.01 2.54 7.74
C LEU A 59 -6.55 2.57 8.22
N SER A 60 -5.61 2.43 7.31
CA SER A 60 -4.18 2.45 7.62
C SER A 60 -3.72 3.82 8.11
N ALA A 61 -4.21 4.91 7.49
CA ALA A 61 -3.97 6.27 7.93
C ALA A 61 -4.42 6.50 9.38
N PHE A 62 -5.62 6.03 9.73
CA PHE A 62 -6.15 6.16 11.09
C PHE A 62 -5.25 5.48 12.11
N ILE A 63 -4.83 4.24 11.82
CA ILE A 63 -3.97 3.45 12.72
C ILE A 63 -2.58 4.08 12.84
N ALA A 64 -1.98 4.50 11.72
CA ALA A 64 -0.66 5.12 11.70
C ALA A 64 -0.66 6.46 12.46
N LEU A 65 -1.64 7.33 12.24
CA LEU A 65 -1.79 8.60 12.96
C LEU A 65 -2.02 8.39 14.46
N LYS A 66 -2.79 7.35 14.84
CA LYS A 66 -2.97 6.96 16.25
C LYS A 66 -1.68 6.41 16.86
N GLY A 67 -0.84 5.76 16.05
CA GLY A 67 0.49 5.27 16.43
C GLY A 67 1.57 6.35 16.51
N GLY A 68 1.25 7.63 16.17
CA GLY A 68 2.18 8.76 16.23
C GLY A 68 2.99 8.99 14.97
N ASP A 69 2.77 8.20 13.90
CA ASP A 69 3.47 8.37 12.63
C ASP A 69 2.94 9.56 11.82
N LEU A 70 3.73 9.99 10.85
CA LEU A 70 3.36 11.00 9.88
C LEU A 70 2.72 10.32 8.67
N VAL A 71 1.58 10.82 8.22
CA VAL A 71 0.84 10.28 7.08
C VAL A 71 0.62 11.34 6.04
N SER A 72 0.84 10.99 4.79
CA SER A 72 0.48 11.79 3.62
C SER A 72 -0.25 10.94 2.58
N LEU A 73 -1.04 11.60 1.75
CA LEU A 73 -1.77 10.98 0.66
C LEU A 73 -1.30 11.56 -0.67
N PHE A 74 -1.15 10.70 -1.66
CA PHE A 74 -0.80 11.06 -3.02
C PHE A 74 -1.66 10.22 -3.97
N SER A 75 -2.41 10.85 -4.88
CA SER A 75 -3.12 10.11 -5.93
C SER A 75 -2.60 10.48 -7.31
N PHE A 76 -2.73 9.55 -8.24
CA PHE A 76 -2.23 9.69 -9.60
C PHE A 76 -2.98 8.79 -10.59
N ASP A 77 -2.96 9.20 -11.83
CA ASP A 77 -3.34 8.43 -13.01
C ASP A 77 -2.30 8.67 -14.12
N ALA A 78 -2.66 9.21 -15.28
CA ALA A 78 -1.73 9.68 -16.30
C ALA A 78 -0.81 10.82 -15.77
N ARG A 79 -1.19 11.46 -14.66
CA ARG A 79 -0.46 12.53 -13.98
C ARG A 79 -0.73 12.52 -12.47
N PRO A 80 0.11 13.18 -11.65
CA PRO A 80 -0.22 13.44 -10.26
C PRO A 80 -1.52 14.24 -10.13
N ARG A 81 -2.44 13.81 -9.24
CA ARG A 81 -3.75 14.44 -9.03
C ARG A 81 -3.84 15.13 -7.68
N VAL A 82 -3.92 14.36 -6.62
CA VAL A 82 -4.05 14.86 -5.25
C VAL A 82 -2.74 14.64 -4.51
N ALA A 83 -2.32 15.63 -3.74
CA ALA A 83 -1.20 15.49 -2.83
C ALA A 83 -1.50 16.24 -1.54
N SER A 84 -1.34 15.56 -0.40
CA SER A 84 -1.34 16.21 0.91
C SER A 84 0.07 16.44 1.42
N GLY A 85 0.23 17.41 2.31
CA GLY A 85 1.39 17.43 3.20
C GLY A 85 1.32 16.29 4.20
N ALA A 86 2.47 15.94 4.82
CA ALA A 86 2.52 14.99 5.90
C ALA A 86 1.87 15.59 7.15
N VAL A 87 0.93 14.87 7.75
CA VAL A 87 0.21 15.27 8.96
C VAL A 87 0.44 14.27 10.08
N ARG A 88 0.28 14.71 11.33
CA ARG A 88 0.51 13.88 12.51
C ARG A 88 -0.66 13.96 13.48
N GLY A 89 -0.86 12.84 14.20
CA GLY A 89 -1.84 12.72 15.28
C GLY A 89 -3.27 12.51 14.81
N SER A 90 -4.06 11.85 15.64
CA SER A 90 -5.43 11.45 15.33
C SER A 90 -6.36 12.60 14.88
N PRO A 91 -6.27 13.84 15.39
CA PRO A 91 -7.10 14.95 14.92
C PRO A 91 -6.89 15.29 13.44
N SER A 92 -5.70 15.01 12.91
CA SER A 92 -5.36 15.28 11.49
C SER A 92 -5.98 14.27 10.51
N PHE A 93 -6.61 13.21 11.00
CA PHE A 93 -7.28 12.21 10.17
C PHE A 93 -8.34 12.83 9.23
N THR A 94 -9.08 13.81 9.73
CA THR A 94 -10.09 14.54 8.91
C THR A 94 -9.46 15.22 7.69
N MET A 95 -8.20 15.66 7.78
CA MET A 95 -7.50 16.24 6.63
C MET A 95 -7.21 15.18 5.56
N ILE A 96 -6.74 13.99 5.99
CA ILE A 96 -6.53 12.87 5.07
C ILE A 96 -7.85 12.43 4.43
N GLN A 97 -8.94 12.35 5.21
CA GLN A 97 -10.28 12.03 4.67
C GLN A 97 -10.72 13.03 3.58
N LYS A 98 -10.54 14.34 3.82
CA LYS A 98 -10.89 15.37 2.84
C LYS A 98 -10.07 15.20 1.56
N ARG A 99 -8.78 14.91 1.66
CA ARG A 99 -7.93 14.68 0.50
C ARG A 99 -8.26 13.37 -0.22
N ALA A 100 -8.61 12.33 0.52
CA ALA A 100 -9.06 11.07 -0.07
C ALA A 100 -10.39 11.23 -0.85
N ALA A 101 -11.28 12.10 -0.39
CA ALA A 101 -12.53 12.42 -1.10
C ALA A 101 -12.33 13.20 -2.41
N GLU A 102 -11.13 13.74 -2.66
CA GLU A 102 -10.76 14.40 -3.93
C GLU A 102 -10.23 13.41 -4.97
N VAL A 103 -10.03 12.13 -4.59
CA VAL A 103 -9.63 11.07 -5.54
C VAL A 103 -10.82 10.74 -6.41
N ASP A 104 -10.65 10.91 -7.71
CA ASP A 104 -11.72 10.76 -8.70
C ASP A 104 -11.36 9.61 -9.67
N TYR A 105 -12.37 9.13 -10.38
CA TYR A 105 -12.22 8.10 -11.39
C TYR A 105 -11.59 8.67 -12.66
N SER A 106 -10.74 7.85 -13.29
CA SER A 106 -10.07 8.26 -14.52
C SER A 106 -10.16 7.17 -15.57
N THR A 107 -10.37 7.56 -16.82
CA THR A 107 -10.29 6.66 -17.99
C THR A 107 -8.88 6.61 -18.59
N GLU A 108 -7.96 7.40 -18.05
CA GLU A 108 -6.59 7.50 -18.50
C GLU A 108 -5.75 6.31 -18.04
N GLU A 109 -4.79 5.91 -18.87
CA GLU A 109 -3.78 4.92 -18.46
C GLU A 109 -2.83 5.52 -17.42
N THR A 110 -2.42 4.70 -16.46
CA THR A 110 -1.53 5.14 -15.39
C THR A 110 -0.11 5.38 -15.88
N ASN A 111 0.43 6.57 -15.61
CA ASN A 111 1.82 6.90 -15.86
C ASN A 111 2.68 6.75 -14.59
N PHE A 112 3.07 5.51 -14.29
CA PHE A 112 3.89 5.19 -13.11
C PHE A 112 5.22 5.95 -13.06
N THR A 113 5.86 6.16 -14.21
CA THR A 113 7.15 6.87 -14.26
C THR A 113 6.99 8.29 -13.77
N LEU A 114 6.03 9.03 -14.30
CA LEU A 114 5.78 10.41 -13.89
C LEU A 114 5.32 10.48 -12.43
N ALA A 115 4.39 9.62 -12.05
CA ALA A 115 3.82 9.60 -10.70
C ALA A 115 4.86 9.29 -9.63
N LEU A 116 5.59 8.18 -9.76
CA LEU A 116 6.56 7.74 -8.75
C LEU A 116 7.81 8.63 -8.72
N THR A 117 8.24 9.18 -9.87
CA THR A 117 9.35 10.17 -9.91
C THR A 117 8.93 11.46 -9.20
N THR A 118 7.71 11.95 -9.47
CA THR A 118 7.17 13.13 -8.79
C THR A 118 7.03 12.91 -7.29
N LEU A 119 6.56 11.72 -6.89
CA LEU A 119 6.46 11.35 -5.49
C LEU A 119 7.85 11.32 -4.85
N ALA A 120 8.83 10.62 -5.45
CA ALA A 120 10.19 10.53 -4.93
C ALA A 120 10.84 11.91 -4.71
N ALA A 121 10.60 12.87 -5.63
CA ALA A 121 11.10 14.23 -5.51
C ALA A 121 10.50 15.02 -4.33
N ARG A 122 9.39 14.57 -3.75
CA ARG A 122 8.72 15.19 -2.59
C ARG A 122 9.13 14.57 -1.25
N LEU A 123 9.88 13.48 -1.28
CA LEU A 123 10.26 12.74 -0.09
C LEU A 123 11.67 13.11 0.36
N ASP A 124 11.76 13.93 1.40
CA ASP A 124 13.05 14.42 1.94
C ASP A 124 13.75 13.39 2.82
N ARG A 125 13.02 12.39 3.32
CA ARG A 125 13.53 11.36 4.23
C ARG A 125 13.01 9.98 3.85
N ARG A 126 13.67 8.94 4.40
CA ARG A 126 13.20 7.55 4.28
C ARG A 126 11.73 7.46 4.69
N SER A 127 10.94 6.77 3.88
CA SER A 127 9.49 6.69 4.03
C SER A 127 9.01 5.29 3.70
N LEU A 128 7.89 4.87 4.30
CA LEU A 128 7.11 3.75 3.80
C LEU A 128 6.15 4.28 2.72
N VAL A 129 6.37 3.87 1.49
CA VAL A 129 5.51 4.21 0.35
C VAL A 129 4.60 3.02 0.07
N ILE A 130 3.31 3.17 0.33
CA ILE A 130 2.29 2.15 0.08
C ILE A 130 1.60 2.52 -1.22
N VAL A 131 1.77 1.69 -2.25
CA VAL A 131 1.22 1.91 -3.59
C VAL A 131 0.02 0.99 -3.78
N PHE A 132 -1.16 1.56 -3.88
CA PHE A 132 -2.39 0.86 -4.25
C PHE A 132 -2.55 0.97 -5.76
N THR A 133 -2.44 -0.14 -6.46
CA THR A 133 -2.54 -0.18 -7.92
C THR A 133 -2.95 -1.57 -8.39
N ASP A 134 -3.14 -1.69 -9.68
CA ASP A 134 -3.26 -2.94 -10.39
C ASP A 134 -2.48 -2.89 -11.71
N PHE A 135 -2.12 -4.05 -12.24
CA PHE A 135 -1.46 -4.19 -13.51
C PHE A 135 -1.79 -5.54 -14.13
N VAL A 136 -1.90 -5.57 -15.44
CA VAL A 136 -2.30 -6.77 -16.18
C VAL A 136 -1.11 -7.43 -16.87
N ASP A 137 -0.21 -6.65 -17.45
CA ASP A 137 0.82 -7.17 -18.33
C ASP A 137 2.23 -6.64 -18.00
N PRO A 138 3.29 -7.43 -18.34
CA PRO A 138 4.67 -7.06 -18.06
C PRO A 138 5.19 -5.87 -18.87
N ILE A 139 4.59 -5.57 -20.03
CA ILE A 139 5.07 -4.49 -20.93
C ILE A 139 4.73 -3.15 -20.30
N SER A 140 3.47 -2.96 -19.89
CA SER A 140 3.02 -1.75 -19.18
C SER A 140 3.74 -1.59 -17.85
N ALA A 141 4.08 -2.69 -17.17
CA ALA A 141 4.81 -2.68 -15.91
C ALA A 141 6.31 -2.36 -16.05
N GLU A 142 6.94 -2.51 -17.21
CA GLU A 142 8.39 -2.37 -17.37
C GLU A 142 8.92 -0.98 -16.95
N LEU A 143 8.24 0.09 -17.33
CA LEU A 143 8.60 1.45 -16.94
C LEU A 143 8.39 1.70 -15.43
N MET A 144 7.35 1.10 -14.86
CA MET A 144 7.10 1.11 -13.42
C MET A 144 8.26 0.44 -12.67
N LEU A 145 8.67 -0.76 -13.09
CA LEU A 145 9.75 -1.52 -12.47
C LEU A 145 11.06 -0.74 -12.39
N ARG A 146 11.44 -0.04 -13.46
CA ARG A 146 12.64 0.81 -13.46
C ARG A 146 12.57 1.95 -12.43
N THR A 147 11.40 2.55 -12.29
CA THR A 147 11.19 3.66 -11.33
C THR A 147 11.13 3.14 -9.91
N VAL A 148 10.50 1.98 -9.68
CA VAL A 148 10.44 1.30 -8.38
C VAL A 148 11.84 0.94 -7.90
N GLY A 149 12.72 0.41 -8.78
CA GLY A 149 14.10 0.10 -8.41
C GLY A 149 14.84 1.28 -7.78
N ARG A 150 14.67 2.49 -8.32
CA ARG A 150 15.25 3.72 -7.73
C ARG A 150 14.58 4.12 -6.42
N LEU A 151 13.28 3.90 -6.30
CA LEU A 151 12.54 4.25 -5.10
C LEU A 151 12.92 3.36 -3.92
N THR A 152 13.15 2.06 -4.16
CA THR A 152 13.53 1.08 -3.14
C THR A 152 14.95 1.29 -2.59
N GLU A 153 15.83 2.00 -3.31
CA GLU A 153 17.16 2.37 -2.81
C GLU A 153 17.09 3.28 -1.56
N ARG A 154 16.05 4.10 -1.43
CA ARG A 154 15.93 5.13 -0.39
C ARG A 154 14.73 4.93 0.52
N HIS A 155 13.68 4.27 0.05
CA HIS A 155 12.39 4.13 0.72
C HIS A 155 11.99 2.67 0.82
N LEU A 156 11.17 2.34 1.79
CA LEU A 156 10.50 1.05 1.85
C LEU A 156 9.23 1.13 0.99
N VAL A 157 9.14 0.29 -0.03
CA VAL A 157 8.02 0.31 -0.97
C VAL A 157 7.16 -0.94 -0.77
N LEU A 158 5.87 -0.74 -0.59
CA LEU A 158 4.87 -1.79 -0.41
C LEU A 158 3.76 -1.64 -1.46
N PHE A 159 3.63 -2.62 -2.32
CA PHE A 159 2.51 -2.70 -3.27
C PHE A 159 1.35 -3.46 -2.64
N MET A 160 0.17 -2.85 -2.73
CA MET A 160 -1.10 -3.43 -2.33
C MET A 160 -1.92 -3.72 -3.59
N LEU A 161 -2.08 -5.00 -3.90
CA LEU A 161 -2.77 -5.48 -5.08
C LEU A 161 -4.04 -6.23 -4.66
N MET A 162 -5.12 -6.05 -5.40
CA MET A 162 -6.30 -6.88 -5.24
C MET A 162 -6.16 -8.17 -6.04
N ARG A 163 -6.56 -9.29 -5.44
CA ARG A 163 -6.70 -10.55 -6.17
C ARG A 163 -7.86 -10.45 -7.15
N ASP A 164 -7.65 -10.96 -8.33
CA ASP A 164 -8.69 -11.09 -9.34
C ASP A 164 -9.34 -12.48 -9.24
N VAL A 165 -10.30 -12.58 -8.34
CA VAL A 165 -11.01 -13.84 -8.03
C VAL A 165 -11.80 -14.34 -9.24
N GLU A 166 -12.31 -13.44 -10.10
CA GLU A 166 -13.02 -13.80 -11.31
C GLU A 166 -12.06 -14.45 -12.31
N LEU A 167 -10.90 -13.87 -12.51
CA LEU A 167 -9.86 -14.42 -13.40
C LEU A 167 -9.33 -15.75 -12.87
N GLU A 168 -9.11 -15.88 -11.57
CA GLU A 168 -8.72 -17.13 -10.92
C GLU A 168 -9.78 -18.22 -11.13
N THR A 169 -11.06 -17.88 -10.95
CA THR A 169 -12.16 -18.80 -11.17
C THR A 169 -12.24 -19.25 -12.63
N LEU A 170 -12.09 -18.32 -13.58
CA LEU A 170 -12.08 -18.65 -15.02
C LEU A 170 -10.91 -19.56 -15.41
N ALA A 171 -9.76 -19.41 -14.74
CA ALA A 171 -8.59 -20.26 -15.00
C ALA A 171 -8.77 -21.68 -14.44
N ASP A 172 -9.52 -21.85 -13.34
CA ASP A 172 -9.66 -23.12 -12.62
C ASP A 172 -10.89 -23.94 -13.05
N VAL A 173 -11.87 -23.32 -13.74
CA VAL A 173 -13.07 -24.04 -14.20
C VAL A 173 -12.71 -25.06 -15.26
N ALA A 174 -13.16 -26.31 -15.08
CA ALA A 174 -13.04 -27.36 -16.09
C ALA A 174 -13.87 -26.98 -17.34
N PRO A 175 -13.25 -26.82 -18.51
CA PRO A 175 -13.95 -26.40 -19.71
C PRO A 175 -14.97 -27.43 -20.16
N ALA A 176 -16.19 -27.00 -20.39
CA ALA A 176 -17.25 -27.84 -20.96
C ALA A 176 -17.39 -27.69 -22.50
N GLU A 177 -17.05 -26.50 -23.01
CA GLU A 177 -17.12 -26.14 -24.42
C GLU A 177 -15.78 -25.59 -24.94
N PRO A 178 -15.52 -25.61 -26.26
CA PRO A 178 -14.28 -25.07 -26.83
C PRO A 178 -14.00 -23.62 -26.49
N GLU A 179 -15.05 -22.80 -26.31
CA GLU A 179 -14.94 -21.39 -25.88
C GLU A 179 -14.43 -21.28 -24.47
N ASP A 180 -14.81 -22.19 -23.58
CA ASP A 180 -14.35 -22.20 -22.19
C ASP A 180 -12.85 -22.52 -22.11
N VAL A 181 -12.35 -23.39 -23.00
CA VAL A 181 -10.91 -23.67 -23.11
C VAL A 181 -10.15 -22.39 -23.45
N ALA A 182 -10.60 -21.64 -24.44
CA ALA A 182 -9.94 -20.38 -24.83
C ALA A 182 -9.95 -19.36 -23.69
N ARG A 183 -11.07 -19.21 -22.95
CA ARG A 183 -11.21 -18.32 -21.79
C ARG A 183 -10.28 -18.74 -20.64
N SER A 184 -10.27 -20.02 -20.29
CA SER A 184 -9.42 -20.58 -19.22
C SER A 184 -7.94 -20.40 -19.53
N VAL A 185 -7.51 -20.69 -20.77
CA VAL A 185 -6.12 -20.50 -21.20
C VAL A 185 -5.72 -19.02 -21.13
N THR A 186 -6.57 -18.12 -21.63
CA THR A 186 -6.31 -16.66 -21.58
C THR A 186 -6.23 -16.16 -20.13
N ALA A 187 -7.16 -16.58 -19.28
CA ALA A 187 -7.14 -16.23 -17.85
C ALA A 187 -5.85 -16.72 -17.16
N GLY A 188 -5.46 -17.97 -17.43
CA GLY A 188 -4.21 -18.53 -16.90
C GLY A 188 -2.97 -17.79 -17.40
N ASP A 189 -2.96 -17.31 -18.66
CA ASP A 189 -1.86 -16.51 -19.20
C ASP A 189 -1.76 -15.15 -18.52
N LEU A 190 -2.87 -14.46 -18.32
CA LEU A 190 -2.93 -13.17 -17.62
C LEU A 190 -2.44 -13.29 -16.18
N LEU A 191 -2.88 -14.33 -15.47
CA LEU A 191 -2.40 -14.61 -14.10
C LEU A 191 -0.89 -14.87 -14.07
N ARG A 192 -0.36 -15.65 -15.01
CA ARG A 192 1.10 -15.88 -15.12
C ARG A 192 1.87 -14.60 -15.38
N GLN A 193 1.40 -13.75 -16.29
CA GLN A 193 2.02 -12.46 -16.60
C GLN A 193 2.05 -11.56 -15.38
N ARG A 194 0.94 -11.50 -14.63
CA ARG A 194 0.86 -10.77 -13.36
C ARG A 194 1.89 -11.28 -12.35
N GLN A 195 2.04 -12.60 -12.18
CA GLN A 195 3.02 -13.18 -11.27
C GLN A 195 4.47 -12.88 -11.67
N VAL A 196 4.77 -12.75 -12.96
CA VAL A 196 6.09 -12.30 -13.44
C VAL A 196 6.39 -10.88 -12.96
N VAL A 197 5.43 -9.96 -13.06
CA VAL A 197 5.60 -8.58 -12.57
C VAL A 197 5.82 -8.55 -11.07
N ILE A 198 5.01 -9.29 -10.31
CA ILE A 198 5.13 -9.40 -8.85
C ILE A 198 6.51 -9.94 -8.45
N GLY A 199 6.98 -10.99 -9.12
CA GLY A 199 8.31 -11.55 -8.90
C GLY A 199 9.42 -10.51 -9.15
N ARG A 200 9.31 -9.73 -10.21
CA ARG A 200 10.27 -8.63 -10.50
C ARG A 200 10.22 -7.51 -9.46
N LEU A 201 9.04 -7.11 -8.99
CA LEU A 201 8.91 -6.13 -7.89
C LEU A 201 9.62 -6.59 -6.63
N ARG A 202 9.44 -7.87 -6.26
CA ARG A 202 10.12 -8.48 -5.09
C ARG A 202 11.64 -8.52 -5.25
N LEU A 203 12.14 -8.84 -6.46
CA LEU A 203 13.57 -8.83 -6.76
C LEU A 203 14.19 -7.42 -6.66
N LEU A 204 13.40 -6.37 -6.93
CA LEU A 204 13.80 -4.98 -6.75
C LEU A 204 13.76 -4.50 -5.30
N GLY A 205 13.40 -5.38 -4.34
CA GLY A 205 13.31 -5.05 -2.92
C GLY A 205 11.97 -4.45 -2.49
N ALA A 206 10.97 -4.41 -3.37
CA ALA A 206 9.62 -4.01 -2.99
C ALA A 206 8.88 -5.15 -2.28
N HIS A 207 8.11 -4.81 -1.26
CA HIS A 207 7.14 -5.73 -0.67
C HIS A 207 5.87 -5.75 -1.53
N VAL A 208 5.27 -6.92 -1.69
CA VAL A 208 4.01 -7.05 -2.44
C VAL A 208 3.04 -7.91 -1.64
N ILE A 209 1.86 -7.37 -1.40
CA ILE A 209 0.73 -8.05 -0.78
C ILE A 209 -0.39 -8.14 -1.81
N GLU A 210 -0.86 -9.36 -2.03
CA GLU A 210 -2.08 -9.64 -2.77
C GLU A 210 -3.15 -10.06 -1.75
N ALA A 211 -4.27 -9.39 -1.77
CA ALA A 211 -5.36 -9.69 -0.84
C ALA A 211 -6.73 -9.60 -1.54
N ASP A 212 -7.66 -10.39 -1.06
CA ASP A 212 -9.05 -10.24 -1.46
C ASP A 212 -9.55 -8.84 -1.09
N HIS A 213 -10.46 -8.31 -1.86
CA HIS A 213 -11.00 -6.97 -1.67
C HIS A 213 -11.53 -6.71 -0.24
N GLN A 214 -12.09 -7.73 0.43
CA GLN A 214 -12.59 -7.63 1.81
C GLN A 214 -11.46 -7.59 2.85
N ARG A 215 -10.29 -8.14 2.53
CA ARG A 215 -9.14 -8.23 3.43
C ARG A 215 -8.03 -7.23 3.14
N LEU A 216 -8.19 -6.36 2.13
CA LEU A 216 -7.16 -5.41 1.72
C LEU A 216 -6.70 -4.52 2.88
N GLY A 217 -7.64 -3.92 3.61
CA GLY A 217 -7.36 -3.08 4.76
C GLY A 217 -6.70 -3.83 5.92
N PRO A 218 -7.30 -4.92 6.44
CA PRO A 218 -6.68 -5.75 7.47
C PRO A 218 -5.29 -6.24 7.11
N ALA A 219 -5.08 -6.78 5.90
CA ALA A 219 -3.78 -7.29 5.46
C ALA A 219 -2.70 -6.19 5.44
N LEU A 220 -3.08 -4.98 5.01
CA LEU A 220 -2.17 -3.83 5.04
C LEU A 220 -1.79 -3.45 6.47
N VAL A 221 -2.76 -3.39 7.37
CA VAL A 221 -2.52 -3.05 8.78
C VAL A 221 -1.62 -4.09 9.46
N GLU A 222 -1.88 -5.37 9.24
CA GLU A 222 -1.04 -6.47 9.74
C GLU A 222 0.41 -6.29 9.27
N ARG A 223 0.61 -6.03 7.96
CA ARG A 223 1.96 -5.84 7.41
C ARG A 223 2.64 -4.58 7.93
N TYR A 224 1.90 -3.48 8.07
CA TYR A 224 2.43 -2.26 8.65
C TYR A 224 2.94 -2.47 10.08
N ILE A 225 2.16 -3.18 10.92
CA ILE A 225 2.56 -3.51 12.29
C ILE A 225 3.81 -4.39 12.30
N GLN A 226 3.87 -5.42 11.46
CA GLN A 226 5.04 -6.30 11.32
C GLN A 226 6.30 -5.50 10.93
N LEU A 227 6.22 -4.63 9.90
CA LEU A 227 7.33 -3.79 9.47
C LEU A 227 7.86 -2.89 10.60
N LYS A 228 6.93 -2.42 11.45
CA LYS A 228 7.27 -1.60 12.62
C LYS A 228 7.95 -2.43 13.72
N GLU A 229 7.47 -3.65 13.98
CA GLU A 229 8.08 -4.58 14.94
C GLU A 229 9.48 -5.06 14.49
N GLU A 230 9.67 -5.23 13.19
CA GLU A 230 10.94 -5.59 12.56
C GLU A 230 11.94 -4.41 12.48
N ASN A 231 11.57 -3.19 12.90
CA ASN A 231 12.34 -1.94 12.78
C ASN A 231 12.80 -1.65 11.33
N LEU A 232 11.95 -1.92 10.36
CA LEU A 232 12.23 -1.69 8.94
C LEU A 232 11.76 -0.30 8.46
N LEU A 233 10.95 0.41 9.25
CA LEU A 233 10.38 1.73 8.93
C LEU A 233 11.32 2.89 9.22
#